data_b302ff35793bf576946eac0812f52f9a
#
_entry.id   b302ff35793bf576946eac0812f52f9a
#
_cell.length_a   1.000
_cell.length_b   1.000
_cell.length_c   1.000
_cell.angle_alpha   90.00
_cell.angle_beta   90.00
_cell.angle_gamma   90.00
#
_symmetry.space_group_name_H-M   'P 1'
#
loop_
_entity.id
_entity.type
_entity.pdbx_description
1 polymer ?
#
loop_
_entity_poly.entity_id
_entity_poly.type
_entity_poly.pdbx_seq_one_letter_code
_entity_poly.pdbx_strand_id
1 'polypeptide(L)'
;MSLSDSERAHIQEALKNQRNALAVTRITGDPAEIGKGLVHLADLHGMLEDHAESRRHYEEALGYFETAKDKYGQAQALFGLGVVSANFEDHRRAIEHIAGATALFNELKDQENEALCRAAIGESLRSLGQAKAAEEKYQEALLLYRQAKNGPRIAQLLLDIGDIRMEAGEYEAARKRFSEALPLLEKEEDPEPLALCRLLLGEAEGLLGNHEAARPHLHTAAELYEQLHDHAYEARARWDLSIACTFVQDWKTARAEIEAVIPLFEEQGRADDVAKARKVLAHFDARGV
;
A
#
# COMPACT_ATOMS: atom_id res chain seq x y z
N MET A 1 -1.27 11.32 2.38
CA MET A 1 -1.64 12.65 1.78
C MET A 1 -2.79 13.25 2.57
N SER A 2 -2.69 14.50 3.02
CA SER A 2 -3.83 15.19 3.65
C SER A 2 -4.85 15.59 2.58
N LEU A 3 -6.14 15.37 2.86
CA LEU A 3 -7.23 15.82 1.99
C LEU A 3 -7.13 17.32 1.73
N SER A 4 -7.35 17.74 0.49
CA SER A 4 -7.53 19.16 0.14
C SER A 4 -8.79 19.72 0.78
N ASP A 5 -8.85 21.04 0.96
CA ASP A 5 -10.04 21.71 1.52
C ASP A 5 -11.31 21.43 0.69
N SER A 6 -11.16 21.31 -0.64
CA SER A 6 -12.27 20.97 -1.55
C SER A 6 -12.78 19.56 -1.34
N GLU A 7 -11.89 18.56 -1.23
CA GLU A 7 -12.25 17.17 -0.96
C GLU A 7 -12.92 17.03 0.41
N ARG A 8 -12.35 17.67 1.43
CA ARG A 8 -12.94 17.70 2.79
C ARG A 8 -14.34 18.29 2.79
N ALA A 9 -14.58 19.38 2.05
CA ALA A 9 -15.90 20.00 1.93
C ALA A 9 -16.91 19.08 1.22
N HIS A 10 -16.50 18.37 0.16
CA HIS A 10 -17.36 17.39 -0.51
C HIS A 10 -17.75 16.23 0.41
N ILE A 11 -16.81 15.70 1.20
CA ILE A 11 -17.09 14.61 2.14
C ILE A 11 -18.05 15.11 3.25
N GLN A 12 -17.89 16.33 3.75
CA GLN A 12 -18.80 16.91 4.74
C GLN A 12 -20.23 17.09 4.21
N GLU A 13 -20.39 17.49 2.94
CA GLU A 13 -21.73 17.58 2.33
C GLU A 13 -22.32 16.16 2.11
N ALA A 14 -21.50 15.18 1.72
CA ALA A 14 -21.93 13.78 1.64
C ALA A 14 -22.39 13.25 3.01
N LEU A 15 -21.68 13.56 4.10
CA LEU A 15 -22.06 13.21 5.47
C LEU A 15 -23.42 13.79 5.84
N LYS A 16 -23.66 15.07 5.54
CA LYS A 16 -24.95 15.71 5.81
C LYS A 16 -26.09 15.04 5.05
N ASN A 17 -25.87 14.75 3.77
CA ASN A 17 -26.87 14.09 2.92
C ASN A 17 -27.16 12.67 3.42
N GLN A 18 -26.11 11.90 3.79
CA GLN A 18 -26.27 10.55 4.32
C GLN A 18 -26.99 10.52 5.67
N ARG A 19 -26.73 11.48 6.56
CA ARG A 19 -27.46 11.62 7.83
C ARG A 19 -28.94 11.87 7.60
N ASN A 20 -29.30 12.71 6.63
CA ASN A 20 -30.68 12.99 6.27
C ASN A 20 -31.36 11.74 5.68
N ALA A 21 -30.68 11.02 4.79
CA ALA A 21 -31.18 9.76 4.22
C ALA A 21 -31.40 8.71 5.30
N LEU A 22 -30.45 8.53 6.22
CA LEU A 22 -30.56 7.60 7.33
C LEU A 22 -31.74 7.95 8.28
N ALA A 23 -31.99 9.25 8.52
CA ALA A 23 -33.12 9.67 9.32
C ALA A 23 -34.46 9.23 8.70
N VAL A 24 -34.59 9.29 7.37
CA VAL A 24 -35.76 8.80 6.64
C VAL A 24 -35.83 7.27 6.71
N THR A 25 -34.73 6.57 6.49
CA THR A 25 -34.67 5.08 6.52
C THR A 25 -35.04 4.54 7.89
N ARG A 26 -34.67 5.24 8.98
CA ARG A 26 -35.08 4.88 10.36
C ARG A 26 -36.59 4.94 10.58
N ILE A 27 -37.31 5.75 9.81
CA ILE A 27 -38.78 5.81 9.88
C ILE A 27 -39.41 4.59 9.20
N THR A 28 -38.81 4.07 8.13
CA THR A 28 -39.29 2.87 7.43
C THR A 28 -39.06 1.60 8.24
N GLY A 29 -38.05 1.60 9.11
CA GLY A 29 -37.77 0.53 10.06
C GLY A 29 -37.11 -0.73 9.46
N ASP A 30 -36.59 -0.67 8.23
CA ASP A 30 -35.84 -1.79 7.65
C ASP A 30 -34.42 -1.84 8.24
N PRO A 31 -34.10 -2.87 9.07
CA PRO A 31 -32.80 -2.95 9.74
C PRO A 31 -31.64 -3.09 8.76
N ALA A 32 -31.79 -3.81 7.64
CA ALA A 32 -30.72 -3.98 6.67
C ALA A 32 -30.37 -2.64 6.00
N GLU A 33 -31.38 -1.85 5.61
CA GLU A 33 -31.16 -0.54 5.01
C GLU A 33 -30.60 0.48 6.00
N ILE A 34 -31.01 0.41 7.27
CA ILE A 34 -30.41 1.24 8.33
C ILE A 34 -28.93 0.88 8.49
N GLY A 35 -28.60 -0.43 8.54
CA GLY A 35 -27.22 -0.91 8.62
C GLY A 35 -26.36 -0.39 7.47
N LYS A 36 -26.83 -0.46 6.23
CA LYS A 36 -26.11 0.08 5.05
C LYS A 36 -25.86 1.59 5.16
N GLY A 37 -26.89 2.32 5.60
CA GLY A 37 -26.75 3.76 5.81
C GLY A 37 -25.71 4.13 6.87
N LEU A 38 -25.59 3.32 7.91
CA LEU A 38 -24.58 3.48 8.96
C LEU A 38 -23.16 3.13 8.48
N VAL A 39 -23.00 2.08 7.66
CA VAL A 39 -21.72 1.75 7.02
C VAL A 39 -21.24 2.93 6.18
N HIS A 40 -22.10 3.53 5.34
CA HIS A 40 -21.72 4.70 4.56
C HIS A 40 -21.30 5.90 5.44
N LEU A 41 -21.96 6.12 6.59
CA LEU A 41 -21.53 7.17 7.53
C LEU A 41 -20.17 6.83 8.14
N ALA A 42 -19.94 5.57 8.49
CA ALA A 42 -18.67 5.10 9.03
C ALA A 42 -17.52 5.30 8.04
N ASP A 43 -17.74 4.96 6.75
CA ASP A 43 -16.76 5.15 5.68
C ASP A 43 -16.40 6.64 5.51
N LEU A 44 -17.43 7.50 5.45
CA LEU A 44 -17.23 8.95 5.31
C LEU A 44 -16.49 9.58 6.52
N HIS A 45 -16.77 9.10 7.74
CA HIS A 45 -15.99 9.50 8.92
C HIS A 45 -14.57 8.98 8.86
N GLY A 46 -14.36 7.74 8.38
CA GLY A 46 -13.04 7.18 8.15
C GLY A 46 -12.19 8.01 7.18
N MET A 47 -12.80 8.45 6.06
CA MET A 47 -12.13 9.34 5.09
C MET A 47 -11.73 10.70 5.70
N LEU A 48 -12.45 11.18 6.70
CA LEU A 48 -12.09 12.40 7.46
C LEU A 48 -11.14 12.13 8.64
N GLU A 49 -10.63 10.90 8.78
CA GLU A 49 -9.80 10.45 9.88
C GLU A 49 -10.50 10.54 11.26
N ASP A 50 -11.85 10.65 11.25
CA ASP A 50 -12.66 10.60 12.46
C ASP A 50 -12.95 9.15 12.85
N HIS A 51 -11.89 8.45 13.23
CA HIS A 51 -11.93 7.01 13.51
C HIS A 51 -12.86 6.65 14.69
N ALA A 52 -13.11 7.59 15.61
CA ALA A 52 -14.00 7.36 16.73
C ALA A 52 -15.47 7.26 16.28
N GLU A 53 -15.96 8.20 15.47
CA GLU A 53 -17.30 8.18 14.91
C GLU A 53 -17.44 7.04 13.89
N SER A 54 -16.41 6.77 13.07
CA SER A 54 -16.38 5.65 12.15
C SER A 54 -16.64 4.33 12.90
N ARG A 55 -15.89 4.07 13.97
CA ARG A 55 -16.08 2.86 14.80
C ARG A 55 -17.49 2.77 15.36
N ARG A 56 -18.00 3.86 15.94
CA ARG A 56 -19.35 3.89 16.53
C ARG A 56 -20.42 3.53 15.50
N HIS A 57 -20.30 4.04 14.28
CA HIS A 57 -21.26 3.74 13.22
C HIS A 57 -21.17 2.30 12.72
N TYR A 58 -19.96 1.72 12.60
CA TYR A 58 -19.81 0.29 12.26
C TYR A 58 -20.36 -0.62 13.37
N GLU A 59 -20.15 -0.31 14.66
CA GLU A 59 -20.71 -1.06 15.78
C GLU A 59 -22.25 -1.03 15.75
N GLU A 60 -22.82 0.15 15.50
CA GLU A 60 -24.28 0.31 15.36
C GLU A 60 -24.80 -0.47 14.12
N ALA A 61 -24.10 -0.38 12.97
CA ALA A 61 -24.46 -1.11 11.76
C ALA A 61 -24.49 -2.64 11.98
N LEU A 62 -23.48 -3.15 12.68
CA LEU A 62 -23.38 -4.59 12.99
C LEU A 62 -24.64 -5.07 13.74
N GLY A 63 -25.11 -4.34 14.75
CA GLY A 63 -26.31 -4.68 15.49
C GLY A 63 -27.58 -4.71 14.62
N TYR A 64 -27.69 -3.80 13.66
CA TYR A 64 -28.79 -3.81 12.70
C TYR A 64 -28.71 -4.99 11.72
N PHE A 65 -27.52 -5.31 11.21
CA PHE A 65 -27.33 -6.47 10.33
C PHE A 65 -27.55 -7.81 11.06
N GLU A 66 -27.22 -7.90 12.35
CA GLU A 66 -27.56 -9.07 13.18
C GLU A 66 -29.06 -9.23 13.30
N THR A 67 -29.79 -8.15 13.55
CA THR A 67 -31.26 -8.14 13.62
C THR A 67 -31.88 -8.54 12.28
N ALA A 68 -31.34 -8.07 11.17
CA ALA A 68 -31.75 -8.41 9.81
C ALA A 68 -31.31 -9.82 9.38
N LYS A 69 -30.40 -10.46 10.10
CA LYS A 69 -29.70 -11.70 9.70
C LYS A 69 -28.97 -11.55 8.36
N ASP A 70 -28.51 -10.34 8.06
CA ASP A 70 -27.73 -10.03 6.87
C ASP A 70 -26.26 -10.36 7.12
N LYS A 71 -25.83 -11.55 6.72
CA LYS A 71 -24.44 -11.99 6.87
C LYS A 71 -23.46 -11.17 6.08
N TYR A 72 -23.86 -10.66 4.91
CA TYR A 72 -22.99 -9.83 4.09
C TYR A 72 -22.74 -8.47 4.76
N GLY A 73 -23.80 -7.82 5.24
CA GLY A 73 -23.68 -6.59 6.00
C GLY A 73 -22.87 -6.75 7.29
N GLN A 74 -23.07 -7.87 8.02
CA GLN A 74 -22.24 -8.18 9.20
C GLN A 74 -20.76 -8.28 8.84
N ALA A 75 -20.41 -8.96 7.74
CA ALA A 75 -19.03 -9.09 7.29
C ALA A 75 -18.43 -7.74 6.92
N GLN A 76 -19.17 -6.89 6.22
CA GLN A 76 -18.74 -5.52 5.89
C GLN A 76 -18.48 -4.68 7.15
N ALA A 77 -19.38 -4.68 8.11
CA ALA A 77 -19.24 -3.93 9.35
C ALA A 77 -18.03 -4.43 10.18
N LEU A 78 -17.84 -5.75 10.28
CA LEU A 78 -16.68 -6.34 10.95
C LEU A 78 -15.36 -5.99 10.24
N PHE A 79 -15.32 -6.03 8.92
CA PHE A 79 -14.15 -5.61 8.16
C PHE A 79 -13.83 -4.13 8.44
N GLY A 80 -14.84 -3.25 8.39
CA GLY A 80 -14.68 -1.83 8.72
C GLY A 80 -14.17 -1.60 10.15
N LEU A 81 -14.70 -2.33 11.14
CA LEU A 81 -14.20 -2.30 12.53
C LEU A 81 -12.74 -2.74 12.62
N GLY A 82 -12.35 -3.73 11.82
CA GLY A 82 -10.97 -4.17 11.71
C GLY A 82 -10.05 -3.07 11.18
N VAL A 83 -10.43 -2.43 10.08
CA VAL A 83 -9.67 -1.32 9.48
C VAL A 83 -9.53 -0.16 10.49
N VAL A 84 -10.62 0.23 11.13
CA VAL A 84 -10.59 1.29 12.17
C VAL A 84 -9.69 0.90 13.34
N SER A 85 -9.71 -0.37 13.76
CA SER A 85 -8.83 -0.85 14.84
C SER A 85 -7.35 -0.77 14.43
N ALA A 86 -7.03 -1.09 13.18
CA ALA A 86 -5.68 -0.95 12.65
C ALA A 86 -5.22 0.52 12.62
N ASN A 87 -6.10 1.46 12.26
CA ASN A 87 -5.82 2.90 12.29
C ASN A 87 -5.56 3.44 13.72
N PHE A 88 -6.09 2.76 14.74
CA PHE A 88 -5.74 3.01 16.15
C PHE A 88 -4.50 2.22 16.63
N GLU A 89 -3.76 1.59 15.70
CA GLU A 89 -2.61 0.72 16.00
C GLU A 89 -2.97 -0.51 16.87
N ASP A 90 -4.26 -0.80 17.08
CA ASP A 90 -4.73 -2.01 17.76
C ASP A 90 -4.84 -3.18 16.78
N HIS A 91 -3.69 -3.58 16.24
CA HIS A 91 -3.60 -4.64 15.22
C HIS A 91 -4.13 -5.99 15.72
N ARG A 92 -4.10 -6.26 17.02
CA ARG A 92 -4.69 -7.50 17.57
C ARG A 92 -6.20 -7.50 17.43
N ARG A 93 -6.85 -6.40 17.77
CA ARG A 93 -8.29 -6.22 17.62
C ARG A 93 -8.70 -6.16 16.15
N ALA A 94 -7.86 -5.55 15.30
CA ALA A 94 -8.05 -5.57 13.85
C ALA A 94 -8.13 -7.01 13.32
N ILE A 95 -7.18 -7.87 13.70
CA ILE A 95 -7.18 -9.29 13.30
C ILE A 95 -8.43 -10.01 13.79
N GLU A 96 -8.88 -9.78 15.03
CA GLU A 96 -10.10 -10.41 15.58
C GLU A 96 -11.34 -10.06 14.75
N HIS A 97 -11.55 -8.77 14.47
CA HIS A 97 -12.69 -8.30 13.67
C HIS A 97 -12.62 -8.82 12.23
N ILE A 98 -11.47 -8.71 11.57
CA ILE A 98 -11.30 -9.16 10.19
C ILE A 98 -11.44 -10.69 10.09
N ALA A 99 -10.99 -11.45 11.08
CA ALA A 99 -11.19 -12.89 11.10
C ALA A 99 -12.70 -13.25 11.16
N GLY A 100 -13.51 -12.49 11.93
CA GLY A 100 -14.97 -12.61 11.91
C GLY A 100 -15.56 -12.35 10.52
N ALA A 101 -15.11 -11.27 9.84
CA ALA A 101 -15.52 -10.98 8.48
C ALA A 101 -15.11 -12.09 7.50
N THR A 102 -13.88 -12.61 7.62
CA THR A 102 -13.37 -13.71 6.79
C THR A 102 -14.26 -14.95 6.88
N ALA A 103 -14.66 -15.33 8.08
CA ALA A 103 -15.53 -16.49 8.29
C ALA A 103 -16.88 -16.31 7.58
N LEU A 104 -17.48 -15.12 7.65
CA LEU A 104 -18.75 -14.83 7.00
C LEU A 104 -18.61 -14.78 5.46
N PHE A 105 -17.56 -14.15 4.90
CA PHE A 105 -17.34 -14.17 3.46
C PHE A 105 -17.05 -15.58 2.93
N ASN A 106 -16.36 -16.42 3.69
CA ASN A 106 -16.17 -17.83 3.34
C ASN A 106 -17.51 -18.59 3.31
N GLU A 107 -18.39 -18.41 4.30
CA GLU A 107 -19.75 -18.99 4.27
C GLU A 107 -20.56 -18.52 3.07
N LEU A 108 -20.41 -17.24 2.68
CA LEU A 108 -21.08 -16.66 1.52
C LEU A 108 -20.43 -17.06 0.18
N LYS A 109 -19.28 -17.74 0.23
CA LYS A 109 -18.45 -18.09 -0.94
C LYS A 109 -17.99 -16.87 -1.74
N ASP A 110 -17.84 -15.75 -1.05
CA ASP A 110 -17.31 -14.51 -1.60
C ASP A 110 -15.78 -14.53 -1.49
N GLN A 111 -15.16 -15.18 -2.48
CA GLN A 111 -13.70 -15.36 -2.51
C GLN A 111 -12.92 -14.07 -2.60
N GLU A 112 -13.48 -13.04 -3.23
CA GLU A 112 -12.78 -11.77 -3.40
C GLU A 112 -12.68 -11.00 -2.08
N ASN A 113 -13.79 -10.89 -1.35
CA ASN A 113 -13.79 -10.26 -0.03
C ASN A 113 -13.07 -11.13 1.03
N GLU A 114 -13.12 -12.46 0.90
CA GLU A 114 -12.31 -13.36 1.73
C GLU A 114 -10.80 -13.09 1.52
N ALA A 115 -10.35 -12.94 0.26
CA ALA A 115 -8.97 -12.62 -0.06
C ALA A 115 -8.56 -11.25 0.50
N LEU A 116 -9.42 -10.23 0.36
CA LEU A 116 -9.19 -8.91 0.93
C LEU A 116 -9.00 -8.96 2.46
N CYS A 117 -9.85 -9.70 3.15
CA CYS A 117 -9.73 -9.91 4.59
C CYS A 117 -8.40 -10.58 4.98
N ARG A 118 -8.01 -11.64 4.25
CA ARG A 118 -6.73 -12.34 4.51
C ARG A 118 -5.53 -11.42 4.30
N ALA A 119 -5.55 -10.59 3.25
CA ALA A 119 -4.52 -9.60 3.01
C ALA A 119 -4.43 -8.56 4.17
N ALA A 120 -5.57 -8.05 4.63
CA ALA A 120 -5.63 -7.10 5.74
C ALA A 120 -5.18 -7.72 7.09
N ILE A 121 -5.44 -9.01 7.31
CA ILE A 121 -4.84 -9.74 8.45
C ILE A 121 -3.32 -9.81 8.29
N GLY A 122 -2.81 -10.08 7.08
CA GLY A 122 -1.38 -10.10 6.78
C GLY A 122 -0.71 -8.77 7.10
N GLU A 123 -1.31 -7.66 6.70
CA GLU A 123 -0.84 -6.30 7.01
C GLU A 123 -0.77 -6.06 8.52
N SER A 124 -1.84 -6.39 9.25
CA SER A 124 -1.86 -6.26 10.71
C SER A 124 -0.80 -7.12 11.40
N LEU A 125 -0.54 -8.34 10.89
CA LEU A 125 0.52 -9.21 11.38
C LEU A 125 1.90 -8.64 11.09
N ARG A 126 2.12 -8.05 9.90
CA ARG A 126 3.36 -7.35 9.56
C ARG A 126 3.63 -6.20 10.51
N SER A 127 2.63 -5.37 10.79
CA SER A 127 2.71 -4.27 11.77
C SER A 127 3.05 -4.75 13.19
N LEU A 128 2.64 -5.98 13.56
CA LEU A 128 3.03 -6.64 14.82
C LEU A 128 4.43 -7.28 14.78
N GLY A 129 5.18 -7.15 13.68
CA GLY A 129 6.49 -7.76 13.49
C GLY A 129 6.44 -9.29 13.25
N GLN A 130 5.27 -9.84 12.93
CA GLN A 130 5.06 -11.28 12.71
C GLN A 130 5.18 -11.62 11.21
N ALA A 131 6.33 -11.30 10.60
CA ALA A 131 6.56 -11.37 9.16
C ALA A 131 6.19 -12.73 8.53
N LYS A 132 6.54 -13.85 9.17
CA LYS A 132 6.20 -15.19 8.64
C LYS A 132 4.69 -15.44 8.60
N ALA A 133 3.98 -15.08 9.67
CA ALA A 133 2.53 -15.23 9.72
C ALA A 133 1.84 -14.28 8.72
N ALA A 134 2.38 -13.08 8.53
CA ALA A 134 1.90 -12.13 7.52
C ALA A 134 2.03 -12.73 6.12
N GLU A 135 3.20 -13.28 5.79
CA GLU A 135 3.42 -13.92 4.49
C GLU A 135 2.49 -15.10 4.24
N GLU A 136 2.23 -15.95 5.25
CA GLU A 136 1.25 -17.05 5.14
C GLU A 136 -0.13 -16.50 4.74
N LYS A 137 -0.59 -15.39 5.37
CA LYS A 137 -1.87 -14.77 5.05
C LYS A 137 -1.89 -14.16 3.65
N TYR A 138 -0.81 -13.50 3.24
CA TYR A 138 -0.67 -13.00 1.87
C TYR A 138 -0.69 -14.11 0.83
N GLN A 139 -0.05 -15.25 1.10
CA GLN A 139 -0.08 -16.40 0.20
C GLN A 139 -1.49 -17.02 0.09
N GLU A 140 -2.25 -17.09 1.20
CA GLU A 140 -3.64 -17.52 1.18
C GLU A 140 -4.51 -16.56 0.34
N ALA A 141 -4.35 -15.24 0.50
CA ALA A 141 -5.04 -14.23 -0.30
C ALA A 141 -4.64 -14.30 -1.79
N LEU A 142 -3.35 -14.46 -2.06
CA LEU A 142 -2.81 -14.57 -3.42
C LEU A 142 -3.42 -15.76 -4.18
N LEU A 143 -3.64 -16.89 -3.51
CA LEU A 143 -4.29 -18.05 -4.11
C LEU A 143 -5.71 -17.71 -4.58
N LEU A 144 -6.50 -17.03 -3.74
CA LEU A 144 -7.88 -16.64 -4.05
C LEU A 144 -7.92 -15.59 -5.18
N TYR A 145 -7.07 -14.57 -5.14
CA TYR A 145 -7.01 -13.57 -6.22
C TYR A 145 -6.54 -14.17 -7.56
N ARG A 146 -5.67 -15.18 -7.55
CA ARG A 146 -5.30 -15.92 -8.77
C ARG A 146 -6.50 -16.68 -9.35
N GLN A 147 -7.36 -17.28 -8.52
CA GLN A 147 -8.59 -17.93 -8.96
C GLN A 147 -9.58 -16.91 -9.55
N ALA A 148 -9.69 -15.73 -8.94
CA ALA A 148 -10.51 -14.62 -9.42
C ALA A 148 -9.89 -13.88 -10.62
N LYS A 149 -8.63 -14.15 -10.99
CA LYS A 149 -7.85 -13.45 -12.04
C LYS A 149 -7.76 -11.93 -11.81
N ASN A 150 -7.69 -11.50 -10.55
CA ASN A 150 -7.58 -10.09 -10.16
C ASN A 150 -6.10 -9.66 -10.25
N GLY A 151 -5.66 -9.20 -11.44
CA GLY A 151 -4.27 -8.83 -11.73
C GLY A 151 -3.71 -7.78 -10.77
N PRO A 152 -4.36 -6.64 -10.56
CA PRO A 152 -3.89 -5.60 -9.64
C PRO A 152 -3.66 -6.10 -8.21
N ARG A 153 -4.60 -6.85 -7.65
CA ARG A 153 -4.46 -7.41 -6.30
C ARG A 153 -3.37 -8.47 -6.20
N ILE A 154 -3.19 -9.28 -7.26
CA ILE A 154 -2.07 -10.23 -7.33
C ILE A 154 -0.75 -9.47 -7.30
N ALA A 155 -0.60 -8.42 -8.11
CA ALA A 155 0.62 -7.63 -8.18
C ALA A 155 0.94 -6.98 -6.82
N GLN A 156 -0.04 -6.37 -6.16
CA GLN A 156 0.14 -5.77 -4.84
C GLN A 156 0.67 -6.78 -3.82
N LEU A 157 0.01 -7.95 -3.70
CA LEU A 157 0.47 -8.99 -2.76
C LEU A 157 1.85 -9.55 -3.08
N LEU A 158 2.22 -9.59 -4.36
CA LEU A 158 3.57 -10.00 -4.76
C LEU A 158 4.60 -8.97 -4.31
N LEU A 159 4.29 -7.66 -4.36
CA LEU A 159 5.14 -6.61 -3.81
C LEU A 159 5.27 -6.77 -2.30
N ASP A 160 4.16 -6.94 -1.57
CA ASP A 160 4.15 -7.08 -0.11
C ASP A 160 4.95 -8.30 0.37
N ILE A 161 4.82 -9.44 -0.32
CA ILE A 161 5.62 -10.65 -0.05
C ILE A 161 7.09 -10.41 -0.39
N GLY A 162 7.36 -9.73 -1.50
CA GLY A 162 8.72 -9.36 -1.90
C GLY A 162 9.41 -8.49 -0.85
N ASP A 163 8.70 -7.50 -0.31
CA ASP A 163 9.19 -6.62 0.75
C ASP A 163 9.56 -7.40 2.02
N ILE A 164 8.71 -8.32 2.46
CA ILE A 164 9.02 -9.20 3.61
C ILE A 164 10.33 -9.97 3.34
N ARG A 165 10.53 -10.43 2.12
CA ARG A 165 11.75 -11.14 1.73
C ARG A 165 12.98 -10.22 1.67
N MET A 166 12.81 -8.97 1.23
CA MET A 166 13.86 -7.94 1.29
C MET A 166 14.30 -7.69 2.74
N GLU A 167 13.34 -7.46 3.64
CA GLU A 167 13.60 -7.25 5.08
C GLU A 167 14.30 -8.45 5.73
N ALA A 168 14.01 -9.67 5.27
CA ALA A 168 14.66 -10.90 5.73
C ALA A 168 16.06 -11.12 5.11
N GLY A 169 16.51 -10.28 4.16
CA GLY A 169 17.77 -10.45 3.43
C GLY A 169 17.71 -11.54 2.35
N GLU A 170 16.52 -12.03 2.03
CA GLU A 170 16.29 -13.09 1.04
C GLU A 170 16.09 -12.50 -0.36
N TYR A 171 17.09 -11.73 -0.84
CA TYR A 171 17.01 -10.89 -2.04
C TYR A 171 16.64 -11.64 -3.32
N GLU A 172 17.09 -12.88 -3.48
CA GLU A 172 16.74 -13.72 -4.63
C GLU A 172 15.24 -14.08 -4.62
N ALA A 173 14.68 -14.36 -3.44
CA ALA A 173 13.26 -14.65 -3.29
C ALA A 173 12.41 -13.37 -3.53
N ALA A 174 12.86 -12.22 -3.03
CA ALA A 174 12.23 -10.93 -3.27
C ALA A 174 12.21 -10.58 -4.77
N ARG A 175 13.37 -10.63 -5.43
CA ARG A 175 13.51 -10.43 -6.87
C ARG A 175 12.51 -11.26 -7.68
N LYS A 176 12.35 -12.54 -7.32
CA LYS A 176 11.39 -13.41 -7.98
C LYS A 176 9.96 -12.90 -7.86
N ARG A 177 9.55 -12.39 -6.67
CA ARG A 177 8.21 -11.85 -6.46
C ARG A 177 7.99 -10.58 -7.26
N PHE A 178 8.95 -9.67 -7.24
CA PHE A 178 8.86 -8.43 -8.02
C PHE A 178 8.84 -8.70 -9.53
N SER A 179 9.62 -9.68 -10.01
CA SER A 179 9.58 -10.10 -11.42
C SER A 179 8.24 -10.73 -11.82
N GLU A 180 7.54 -11.42 -10.91
CA GLU A 180 6.18 -11.93 -11.14
C GLU A 180 5.14 -10.77 -11.17
N ALA A 181 5.32 -9.71 -10.37
CA ALA A 181 4.42 -8.56 -10.32
C ALA A 181 4.53 -7.68 -11.58
N LEU A 182 5.76 -7.46 -12.05
CA LEU A 182 6.07 -6.51 -13.12
C LEU A 182 5.16 -6.61 -14.36
N PRO A 183 4.99 -7.79 -15.01
CA PRO A 183 4.16 -7.90 -16.20
C PRO A 183 2.65 -7.70 -15.94
N LEU A 184 2.20 -7.72 -14.70
CA LEU A 184 0.83 -7.38 -14.32
C LEU A 184 0.67 -5.87 -14.24
N LEU A 185 1.65 -5.19 -13.63
CA LEU A 185 1.65 -3.74 -13.45
C LEU A 185 1.89 -2.98 -14.76
N GLU A 186 2.66 -3.54 -15.69
CA GLU A 186 2.85 -2.95 -17.03
C GLU A 186 1.57 -2.87 -17.87
N LYS A 187 0.50 -3.54 -17.47
CA LYS A 187 -0.81 -3.50 -18.13
C LYS A 187 -1.77 -2.52 -17.51
N GLU A 188 -1.45 -2.00 -16.35
CA GLU A 188 -2.30 -1.06 -15.62
C GLU A 188 -1.99 0.38 -16.06
N GLU A 189 -2.96 1.25 -15.93
CA GLU A 189 -2.80 2.68 -16.29
C GLU A 189 -2.13 3.48 -15.16
N ASP A 190 -2.13 2.95 -13.92
CA ASP A 190 -1.54 3.60 -12.76
C ASP A 190 -0.02 3.40 -12.74
N PRO A 191 0.79 4.47 -12.91
CA PRO A 191 2.23 4.37 -12.95
C PRO A 191 2.87 4.17 -11.56
N GLU A 192 2.18 4.48 -10.47
CA GLU A 192 2.78 4.47 -9.12
C GLU A 192 3.20 3.05 -8.67
N PRO A 193 2.34 2.00 -8.75
CA PRO A 193 2.76 0.65 -8.40
C PRO A 193 3.84 0.10 -9.33
N LEU A 194 3.84 0.51 -10.61
CA LEU A 194 4.89 0.13 -11.56
C LEU A 194 6.23 0.75 -11.17
N ALA A 195 6.25 2.03 -10.82
CA ALA A 195 7.45 2.73 -10.36
C ALA A 195 8.04 2.05 -9.11
N LEU A 196 7.19 1.72 -8.13
CA LEU A 196 7.59 1.00 -6.92
C LEU A 196 8.18 -0.38 -7.24
N CYS A 197 7.50 -1.16 -8.10
CA CYS A 197 7.98 -2.47 -8.51
C CYS A 197 9.36 -2.40 -9.19
N ARG A 198 9.55 -1.42 -10.08
CA ARG A 198 10.82 -1.17 -10.75
C ARG A 198 11.93 -0.79 -9.77
N LEU A 199 11.64 0.09 -8.80
CA LEU A 199 12.58 0.46 -7.75
C LEU A 199 13.02 -0.76 -6.94
N LEU A 200 12.06 -1.50 -6.38
CA LEU A 200 12.33 -2.67 -5.53
C LEU A 200 13.08 -3.78 -6.29
N LEU A 201 12.75 -3.97 -7.57
CA LEU A 201 13.46 -4.94 -8.41
C LEU A 201 14.90 -4.51 -8.66
N GLY A 202 15.13 -3.22 -8.93
CA GLY A 202 16.47 -2.66 -9.09
C GLY A 202 17.31 -2.76 -7.81
N GLU A 203 16.72 -2.48 -6.66
CA GLU A 203 17.38 -2.64 -5.35
C GLU A 203 17.75 -4.11 -5.09
N ALA A 204 16.80 -5.04 -5.33
CA ALA A 204 17.06 -6.47 -5.15
C ALA A 204 18.21 -6.95 -6.05
N GLU A 205 18.24 -6.54 -7.33
CA GLU A 205 19.35 -6.85 -8.25
C GLU A 205 20.66 -6.22 -7.78
N GLY A 206 20.64 -4.98 -7.30
CA GLY A 206 21.82 -4.29 -6.75
C GLY A 206 22.39 -5.01 -5.52
N LEU A 207 21.53 -5.45 -4.59
CA LEU A 207 21.93 -6.21 -3.39
C LEU A 207 22.45 -7.61 -3.71
N LEU A 208 22.03 -8.19 -4.84
CA LEU A 208 22.58 -9.45 -5.39
C LEU A 208 23.90 -9.25 -6.14
N GLY A 209 24.35 -8.01 -6.32
CA GLY A 209 25.54 -7.67 -7.10
C GLY A 209 25.31 -7.63 -8.61
N ASN A 210 24.08 -7.76 -9.07
CA ASN A 210 23.70 -7.75 -10.48
C ASN A 210 23.50 -6.32 -11.01
N HIS A 211 24.50 -5.45 -10.84
CA HIS A 211 24.38 -4.01 -11.10
C HIS A 211 23.99 -3.67 -12.54
N GLU A 212 24.41 -4.47 -13.53
CA GLU A 212 23.96 -4.28 -14.92
C GLU A 212 22.47 -4.51 -15.08
N ALA A 213 21.90 -5.49 -14.37
CA ALA A 213 20.45 -5.75 -14.39
C ALA A 213 19.66 -4.72 -13.58
N ALA A 214 20.24 -4.17 -12.52
CA ALA A 214 19.62 -3.14 -11.69
C ALA A 214 19.37 -1.83 -12.45
N ARG A 215 20.32 -1.42 -13.29
CA ARG A 215 20.31 -0.10 -13.98
C ARG A 215 19.01 0.21 -14.73
N PRO A 216 18.53 -0.62 -15.66
CA PRO A 216 17.30 -0.30 -16.41
C PRO A 216 16.08 -0.19 -15.51
N HIS A 217 16.00 -0.96 -14.43
CA HIS A 217 14.89 -0.88 -13.47
C HIS A 217 14.94 0.43 -12.69
N LEU A 218 16.09 0.78 -12.13
CA LEU A 218 16.28 2.01 -11.36
C LEU A 218 16.10 3.28 -12.22
N HIS A 219 16.58 3.25 -13.47
CA HIS A 219 16.37 4.35 -14.41
C HIS A 219 14.89 4.58 -14.69
N THR A 220 14.15 3.51 -15.04
CA THR A 220 12.70 3.63 -15.28
C THR A 220 11.96 4.08 -14.03
N ALA A 221 12.35 3.60 -12.83
CA ALA A 221 11.75 4.04 -11.58
C ALA A 221 11.97 5.55 -11.35
N ALA A 222 13.20 6.05 -11.58
CA ALA A 222 13.50 7.48 -11.45
C ALA A 222 12.66 8.34 -12.39
N GLU A 223 12.53 7.95 -13.68
CA GLU A 223 11.70 8.65 -14.65
C GLU A 223 10.22 8.66 -14.27
N LEU A 224 9.68 7.54 -13.79
CA LEU A 224 8.29 7.46 -13.35
C LEU A 224 8.02 8.31 -12.11
N TYR A 225 8.90 8.29 -11.12
CA TYR A 225 8.74 9.13 -9.93
C TYR A 225 8.93 10.62 -10.21
N GLU A 226 9.79 11.01 -11.17
CA GLU A 226 9.88 12.39 -11.68
C GLU A 226 8.54 12.83 -12.28
N GLN A 227 7.89 11.99 -13.11
CA GLN A 227 6.57 12.26 -13.70
C GLN A 227 5.46 12.33 -12.64
N LEU A 228 5.55 11.54 -11.58
CA LEU A 228 4.62 11.54 -10.44
C LEU A 228 4.87 12.71 -9.48
N HIS A 229 5.95 13.47 -9.67
CA HIS A 229 6.41 14.52 -8.74
C HIS A 229 6.65 13.99 -7.31
N ASP A 230 7.02 12.71 -7.19
CA ASP A 230 7.43 12.10 -5.91
C ASP A 230 8.94 12.21 -5.75
N HIS A 231 9.39 13.38 -5.28
CA HIS A 231 10.80 13.70 -5.13
C HIS A 231 11.52 12.79 -4.11
N ALA A 232 10.79 12.15 -3.19
CA ALA A 232 11.39 11.26 -2.21
C ALA A 232 11.83 9.93 -2.83
N TYR A 233 10.92 9.29 -3.58
CA TYR A 233 11.23 8.06 -4.29
C TYR A 233 12.10 8.29 -5.52
N GLU A 234 11.97 9.43 -6.21
CA GLU A 234 12.88 9.84 -7.28
C GLU A 234 14.31 9.90 -6.77
N ALA A 235 14.55 10.60 -5.65
CA ALA A 235 15.88 10.70 -5.05
C ALA A 235 16.46 9.33 -4.68
N ARG A 236 15.63 8.42 -4.16
CA ARG A 236 16.03 7.05 -3.83
C ARG A 236 16.46 6.29 -5.09
N ALA A 237 15.63 6.30 -6.13
CA ALA A 237 15.92 5.61 -7.38
C ALA A 237 17.19 6.15 -8.07
N ARG A 238 17.39 7.47 -8.15
CA ARG A 238 18.59 8.09 -8.72
C ARG A 238 19.84 7.77 -7.92
N TRP A 239 19.74 7.78 -6.59
CA TRP A 239 20.86 7.41 -5.72
C TRP A 239 21.31 5.97 -5.98
N ASP A 240 20.38 5.00 -6.00
CA ASP A 240 20.68 3.60 -6.22
C ASP A 240 21.17 3.33 -7.65
N LEU A 241 20.63 4.07 -8.64
CA LEU A 241 21.13 4.05 -10.02
C LEU A 241 22.58 4.50 -10.10
N SER A 242 22.93 5.58 -9.39
CA SER A 242 24.32 6.08 -9.35
C SER A 242 25.29 5.04 -8.78
N ILE A 243 24.84 4.30 -7.75
CA ILE A 243 25.62 3.20 -7.17
C ILE A 243 25.81 2.10 -8.21
N ALA A 244 24.73 1.64 -8.84
CA ALA A 244 24.79 0.60 -9.85
C ALA A 244 25.72 1.00 -11.02
N CYS A 245 25.61 2.24 -11.51
CA CYS A 245 26.48 2.78 -12.56
C CYS A 245 27.94 2.84 -12.13
N THR A 246 28.22 3.19 -10.86
CA THR A 246 29.60 3.19 -10.31
C THR A 246 30.22 1.79 -10.34
N PHE A 247 29.49 0.76 -9.96
CA PHE A 247 29.96 -0.63 -9.96
C PHE A 247 30.28 -1.16 -11.37
N VAL A 248 29.52 -0.73 -12.39
CA VAL A 248 29.76 -1.10 -13.79
C VAL A 248 30.69 -0.12 -14.52
N GLN A 249 31.27 0.82 -13.80
CA GLN A 249 32.22 1.83 -14.30
C GLN A 249 31.63 2.80 -15.34
N ASP A 250 30.30 2.97 -15.35
CA ASP A 250 29.64 4.02 -16.12
C ASP A 250 29.67 5.34 -15.33
N TRP A 251 30.87 5.93 -15.24
CA TRP A 251 31.13 7.11 -14.44
C TRP A 251 30.34 8.34 -14.90
N LYS A 252 30.07 8.43 -16.20
CA LYS A 252 29.32 9.55 -16.77
C LYS A 252 27.89 9.55 -16.25
N THR A 253 27.20 8.42 -16.32
CA THR A 253 25.82 8.30 -15.81
C THR A 253 25.82 8.39 -14.28
N ALA A 254 26.76 7.73 -13.59
CA ALA A 254 26.87 7.82 -12.13
C ALA A 254 26.98 9.28 -11.65
N ARG A 255 27.82 10.08 -12.28
CA ARG A 255 27.97 11.51 -11.97
C ARG A 255 26.68 12.29 -12.20
N ALA A 256 26.04 12.10 -13.36
CA ALA A 256 24.82 12.81 -13.72
C ALA A 256 23.70 12.53 -12.69
N GLU A 257 23.54 11.28 -12.25
CA GLU A 257 22.54 10.92 -11.26
C GLU A 257 22.86 11.48 -9.86
N ILE A 258 24.15 11.52 -9.46
CA ILE A 258 24.55 12.17 -8.20
C ILE A 258 24.31 13.69 -8.26
N GLU A 259 24.57 14.34 -9.38
CA GLU A 259 24.28 15.77 -9.56
C GLU A 259 22.77 16.05 -9.52
N ALA A 260 21.95 15.17 -10.11
CA ALA A 260 20.49 15.30 -10.14
C ALA A 260 19.84 15.06 -8.77
N VAL A 261 20.41 14.21 -7.92
CA VAL A 261 19.81 13.88 -6.61
C VAL A 261 20.07 14.96 -5.55
N ILE A 262 21.12 15.78 -5.69
CA ILE A 262 21.47 16.81 -4.70
C ILE A 262 20.31 17.80 -4.45
N PRO A 263 19.72 18.44 -5.48
CA PRO A 263 18.60 19.37 -5.26
C PRO A 263 17.39 18.68 -4.62
N LEU A 264 17.13 17.41 -4.93
CA LEU A 264 16.03 16.65 -4.30
C LEU A 264 16.28 16.43 -2.80
N PHE A 265 17.52 16.14 -2.41
CA PHE A 265 17.87 16.03 -0.99
C PHE A 265 17.84 17.39 -0.27
N GLU A 266 18.23 18.47 -0.94
CA GLU A 266 18.18 19.84 -0.40
C GLU A 266 16.73 20.25 -0.12
N GLU A 267 15.82 20.01 -1.05
CA GLU A 267 14.38 20.27 -0.89
C GLU A 267 13.77 19.50 0.29
N GLN A 268 14.21 18.25 0.51
CA GLN A 268 13.79 17.41 1.62
C GLN A 268 14.48 17.72 2.96
N GLY A 269 15.42 18.69 2.99
CA GLY A 269 16.17 19.02 4.20
C GLY A 269 17.17 17.95 4.64
N ARG A 270 17.56 17.02 3.75
CA ARG A 270 18.45 15.87 4.01
C ARG A 270 19.93 16.25 3.92
N ALA A 271 20.39 17.16 4.79
CA ALA A 271 21.73 17.74 4.74
C ALA A 271 22.87 16.71 4.74
N ASP A 272 22.73 15.60 5.50
CA ASP A 272 23.74 14.54 5.55
C ASP A 272 23.87 13.81 4.21
N ASP A 273 22.77 13.60 3.49
CA ASP A 273 22.78 12.93 2.19
C ASP A 273 23.33 13.87 1.09
N VAL A 274 23.04 15.17 1.18
CA VAL A 274 23.70 16.20 0.36
C VAL A 274 25.22 16.15 0.56
N ALA A 275 25.67 16.10 1.81
CA ALA A 275 27.12 16.03 2.11
C ALA A 275 27.74 14.73 1.55
N LYS A 276 27.06 13.59 1.66
CA LYS A 276 27.52 12.32 1.06
C LYS A 276 27.61 12.42 -0.46
N ALA A 277 26.57 12.94 -1.13
CA ALA A 277 26.54 13.11 -2.58
C ALA A 277 27.70 14.00 -3.08
N ARG A 278 27.93 15.14 -2.44
CA ARG A 278 29.06 16.05 -2.76
C ARG A 278 30.41 15.38 -2.54
N LYS A 279 30.56 14.54 -1.51
CA LYS A 279 31.77 13.76 -1.28
C LYS A 279 32.04 12.75 -2.39
N VAL A 280 30.98 12.10 -2.91
CA VAL A 280 31.11 11.17 -4.05
C VAL A 280 31.57 11.92 -5.30
N LEU A 281 30.96 13.08 -5.60
CA LEU A 281 31.41 13.95 -6.73
C LEU A 281 32.86 14.35 -6.61
N ALA A 282 33.29 14.81 -5.42
CA ALA A 282 34.69 15.17 -5.20
C ALA A 282 35.65 13.99 -5.43
N HIS A 283 35.17 12.75 -5.13
CA HIS A 283 35.96 11.55 -5.41
C HIS A 283 36.06 11.26 -6.92
N PHE A 284 34.98 11.49 -7.67
CA PHE A 284 35.00 11.38 -9.14
C PHE A 284 35.94 12.42 -9.75
N ASP A 285 35.90 13.67 -9.29
CA ASP A 285 36.80 14.73 -9.73
C ASP A 285 38.28 14.38 -9.49
N ALA A 286 38.61 13.84 -8.30
CA ALA A 286 39.98 13.45 -7.96
C ALA A 286 40.51 12.28 -8.83
N ARG A 287 39.61 11.49 -9.42
CA ARG A 287 39.97 10.41 -10.34
C ARG A 287 39.95 10.80 -11.81
N GLY A 288 39.45 11.99 -12.13
CA GLY A 288 39.28 12.46 -13.50
C GLY A 288 38.16 11.75 -14.28
N VAL A 289 37.15 11.31 -13.57
CA VAL A 289 35.98 10.59 -14.11
C VAL A 289 34.69 11.32 -13.80
#